data_3597f6670eab714af2101f7bd37ab051
#
_entry.id   3597f6670eab714af2101f7bd37ab051
#
_cell.length_a   1.000
_cell.length_b   1.000
_cell.length_c   1.000
_cell.angle_alpha   90.00
_cell.angle_beta   90.00
_cell.angle_gamma   90.00
#
_symmetry.space_group_name_H-M   'P 1'
#
loop_
_entity.id
_entity.type
_entity.pdbx_description
1 polymer ?
#
loop_
_entity_poly.entity_id
_entity_poly.type
_entity_poly.pdbx_seq_one_letter_code
_entity_poly.pdbx_strand_id
1 'polypeptide(L)'
;MTAELKSLSASLTAPKLPDNLFTVTDVDAELSKVRDDESDFIAADFSRLICAETDFSAICFRNCLFHGCRFTACDFSGCTFIDCVFKGCDISNSDFSESYFKACSFTSCKAVGTAFKYSFYKNVSFDGGSFELSDFQCSKLQSVAVTDTDFSSALFSSCEIKQTELKNVTLARSVFFGTKLAGLDFTSCNIEGLTVSDTGAELKGAKVDVWQAAMFAKLLGLIIE
;
A
#
# COMPACT_ATOMS: atom_id res chain seq x y z
N MET A 1 -2.96 9.48 34.49
CA MET A 1 -1.78 9.69 33.63
C MET A 1 -2.06 8.94 32.32
N THR A 2 -2.66 9.63 31.36
CA THR A 2 -2.86 9.11 30.01
C THR A 2 -1.53 9.29 29.27
N ALA A 3 -0.82 8.18 29.05
CA ALA A 3 0.28 8.17 28.11
C ALA A 3 -0.33 8.51 26.73
N GLU A 4 0.05 9.64 26.15
CA GLU A 4 -0.24 9.93 24.75
C GLU A 4 0.38 8.81 23.94
N LEU A 5 -0.48 7.95 23.40
CA LEU A 5 -0.09 6.96 22.40
C LEU A 5 0.43 7.76 21.20
N LYS A 6 1.75 7.81 21.01
CA LYS A 6 2.33 8.36 19.78
C LYS A 6 1.68 7.61 18.62
N SER A 7 1.16 8.36 17.62
CA SER A 7 0.60 7.74 16.43
C SER A 7 1.65 6.84 15.78
N LEU A 8 1.24 5.75 15.17
CA LEU A 8 2.16 4.83 14.50
C LEU A 8 2.92 5.56 13.38
N SER A 9 2.23 6.45 12.64
CA SER A 9 2.84 7.28 11.61
C SER A 9 4.03 8.09 12.11
N ALA A 10 3.97 8.59 13.37
CA ALA A 10 5.10 9.29 14.00
C ALA A 10 6.23 8.35 14.47
N SER A 11 5.98 7.03 14.53
CA SER A 11 6.96 6.01 14.96
C SER A 11 7.57 5.24 13.80
N LEU A 12 7.02 5.35 12.59
CA LEU A 12 7.59 4.73 11.41
C LEU A 12 8.97 5.34 11.10
N THR A 13 9.90 4.48 10.73
CA THR A 13 11.18 4.95 10.20
C THR A 13 10.97 5.43 8.78
N ALA A 14 11.18 6.71 8.52
CA ALA A 14 11.10 7.25 7.16
C ALA A 14 12.16 6.61 6.24
N PRO A 15 11.87 6.49 4.93
CA PRO A 15 12.85 6.06 3.95
C PRO A 15 14.13 6.92 4.02
N LYS A 16 15.27 6.29 3.89
CA LYS A 16 16.58 7.00 3.93
C LYS A 16 17.11 7.13 2.52
N LEU A 17 17.03 8.32 1.96
CA LEU A 17 17.65 8.64 0.69
C LEU A 17 19.00 9.31 0.95
N PRO A 18 20.08 8.96 0.21
CA PRO A 18 21.33 9.70 0.24
C PRO A 18 21.20 11.06 -0.43
N ASP A 19 22.10 12.00 -0.10
CA ASP A 19 22.11 13.36 -0.67
C ASP A 19 22.34 13.35 -2.18
N ASN A 20 23.10 12.39 -2.68
CA ASN A 20 23.42 12.25 -4.10
C ASN A 20 22.77 10.96 -4.64
N LEU A 21 21.84 11.14 -5.56
CA LEU A 21 21.21 10.05 -6.30
C LEU A 21 21.76 10.01 -7.73
N PHE A 22 21.93 8.81 -8.25
CA PHE A 22 22.25 8.60 -9.66
C PHE A 22 20.96 8.78 -10.49
N THR A 23 20.95 9.73 -11.42
CA THR A 23 19.77 9.98 -12.25
C THR A 23 19.69 8.97 -13.39
N VAL A 24 18.60 8.21 -13.42
CA VAL A 24 18.27 7.29 -14.52
C VAL A 24 17.65 8.10 -15.66
N THR A 25 18.32 8.12 -16.82
CA THR A 25 17.83 8.83 -18.01
C THR A 25 17.43 7.88 -19.14
N ASP A 26 18.00 6.71 -19.19
CA ASP A 26 17.69 5.63 -20.14
C ASP A 26 17.40 4.36 -19.35
N VAL A 27 16.11 4.07 -19.21
CA VAL A 27 15.65 2.92 -18.40
C VAL A 27 16.08 1.59 -19.01
N ASP A 28 16.00 1.46 -20.33
CA ASP A 28 16.29 0.19 -21.01
C ASP A 28 17.77 -0.15 -20.90
N ALA A 29 18.64 0.85 -21.07
CA ALA A 29 20.08 0.67 -20.92
C ALA A 29 20.45 0.31 -19.47
N GLU A 30 19.87 0.97 -18.47
CA GLU A 30 20.16 0.67 -17.07
C GLU A 30 19.57 -0.66 -16.61
N LEU A 31 18.38 -1.04 -17.09
CA LEU A 31 17.81 -2.37 -16.84
C LEU A 31 18.69 -3.49 -17.40
N SER A 32 19.19 -3.31 -18.63
CA SER A 32 20.12 -4.29 -19.23
C SER A 32 21.38 -4.46 -18.37
N LYS A 33 22.00 -3.37 -17.93
CA LYS A 33 23.17 -3.45 -17.04
C LYS A 33 22.86 -4.20 -15.73
N VAL A 34 21.77 -3.80 -15.05
CA VAL A 34 21.38 -4.40 -13.77
C VAL A 34 21.16 -5.92 -13.91
N ARG A 35 20.58 -6.35 -15.03
CA ARG A 35 20.35 -7.76 -15.30
C ARG A 35 21.63 -8.51 -15.69
N ASP A 36 22.46 -7.92 -16.56
CA ASP A 36 23.72 -8.53 -17.00
C ASP A 36 24.73 -8.66 -15.84
N ASP A 37 24.74 -7.68 -14.94
CA ASP A 37 25.65 -7.64 -13.78
C ASP A 37 25.05 -8.33 -12.54
N GLU A 38 23.83 -8.87 -12.62
CA GLU A 38 23.09 -9.42 -11.47
C GLU A 38 23.08 -8.44 -10.26
N SER A 39 22.94 -7.14 -10.54
CA SER A 39 23.10 -6.07 -9.56
C SER A 39 21.75 -5.45 -9.15
N ASP A 40 21.78 -4.51 -8.22
CA ASP A 40 20.63 -3.78 -7.70
C ASP A 40 20.65 -2.33 -8.22
N PHE A 41 19.47 -1.69 -8.30
CA PHE A 41 19.43 -0.22 -8.33
C PHE A 41 19.67 0.34 -6.94
N ILE A 42 20.78 1.03 -6.75
CA ILE A 42 21.16 1.63 -5.47
C ILE A 42 21.27 3.14 -5.63
N ALA A 43 20.61 3.91 -4.76
CA ALA A 43 20.64 5.36 -4.76
C ALA A 43 20.28 5.97 -6.13
N ALA A 44 19.26 5.43 -6.79
CA ALA A 44 18.84 5.85 -8.12
C ALA A 44 17.65 6.81 -8.06
N ASP A 45 17.69 7.82 -8.93
CA ASP A 45 16.59 8.78 -9.14
C ASP A 45 15.89 8.50 -10.48
N PHE A 46 14.66 8.02 -10.38
CA PHE A 46 13.76 7.71 -11.50
C PHE A 46 12.78 8.86 -11.78
N SER A 47 13.07 10.08 -11.38
CA SER A 47 12.12 11.19 -11.48
C SER A 47 11.65 11.46 -12.88
N ARG A 48 10.31 11.61 -13.04
CA ARG A 48 9.61 11.99 -14.28
C ARG A 48 9.74 11.00 -15.44
N LEU A 49 10.13 9.77 -15.18
CA LEU A 49 10.17 8.74 -16.20
C LEU A 49 8.77 8.32 -16.62
N ILE A 50 8.62 7.99 -17.89
CA ILE A 50 7.41 7.48 -18.48
C ILE A 50 7.75 6.13 -19.12
N CYS A 51 7.23 5.05 -18.54
CA CYS A 51 7.42 3.69 -19.02
C CYS A 51 6.04 3.03 -19.18
N ALA A 52 5.90 2.24 -20.21
CA ALA A 52 4.70 1.42 -20.42
C ALA A 52 5.12 0.00 -20.78
N GLU A 53 4.44 -0.98 -20.19
CA GLU A 53 4.67 -2.41 -20.45
C GLU A 53 6.15 -2.83 -20.24
N THR A 54 6.89 -2.09 -19.39
CA THR A 54 8.30 -2.35 -19.12
C THR A 54 8.42 -3.39 -18.03
N ASP A 55 9.32 -4.36 -18.22
CA ASP A 55 9.62 -5.41 -17.26
C ASP A 55 10.74 -4.99 -16.31
N PHE A 56 10.35 -4.72 -15.04
CA PHE A 56 11.23 -4.49 -13.90
C PHE A 56 11.24 -5.68 -12.93
N SER A 57 10.69 -6.83 -13.30
CA SER A 57 10.48 -7.95 -12.38
C SER A 57 11.76 -8.43 -11.72
N ALA A 58 11.63 -8.92 -10.48
CA ALA A 58 12.69 -9.52 -9.67
C ALA A 58 13.90 -8.63 -9.38
N ILE A 59 13.79 -7.30 -9.55
CA ILE A 59 14.86 -6.34 -9.29
C ILE A 59 14.80 -5.85 -7.84
N CYS A 60 15.96 -5.60 -7.23
CA CYS A 60 16.07 -4.94 -5.95
C CYS A 60 16.37 -3.44 -6.13
N PHE A 61 15.55 -2.61 -5.51
CA PHE A 61 15.68 -1.15 -5.44
C PHE A 61 16.01 -0.73 -4.00
N ARG A 62 17.15 -0.08 -3.79
CA ARG A 62 17.58 0.40 -2.49
C ARG A 62 17.84 1.90 -2.50
N ASN A 63 17.25 2.62 -1.55
CA ASN A 63 17.41 4.07 -1.43
C ASN A 63 17.06 4.83 -2.71
N CYS A 64 16.02 4.38 -3.43
CA CYS A 64 15.63 4.94 -4.73
C CYS A 64 14.48 5.93 -4.60
N LEU A 65 14.50 6.95 -5.46
CA LEU A 65 13.46 7.95 -5.59
C LEU A 65 12.69 7.76 -6.89
N PHE A 66 11.38 7.59 -6.77
CA PHE A 66 10.40 7.60 -7.85
C PHE A 66 9.55 8.85 -7.66
N HIS A 67 9.79 9.91 -8.42
CA HIS A 67 9.05 11.16 -8.28
C HIS A 67 8.41 11.58 -9.59
N GLY A 68 7.08 11.69 -9.60
CA GLY A 68 6.33 12.13 -10.77
C GLY A 68 6.43 11.17 -11.97
N CYS A 69 6.72 9.90 -11.71
CA CYS A 69 6.81 8.88 -12.74
C CYS A 69 5.44 8.47 -13.24
N ARG A 70 5.39 7.98 -14.48
CA ARG A 70 4.24 7.24 -15.00
C ARG A 70 4.71 5.87 -15.45
N PHE A 71 4.32 4.85 -14.70
CA PHE A 71 4.56 3.45 -15.00
C PHE A 71 3.21 2.77 -15.26
N THR A 72 2.85 2.62 -16.52
CA THR A 72 1.55 2.07 -16.92
C THR A 72 1.72 0.64 -17.39
N ALA A 73 1.00 -0.29 -16.78
CA ALA A 73 1.07 -1.72 -17.09
C ALA A 73 2.51 -2.29 -17.04
N CYS A 74 3.35 -1.72 -16.18
CA CYS A 74 4.72 -2.22 -15.96
C CYS A 74 4.71 -3.41 -15.00
N ASP A 75 5.66 -4.31 -15.17
CA ASP A 75 5.86 -5.47 -14.30
C ASP A 75 6.96 -5.19 -13.27
N PHE A 76 6.58 -5.08 -12.01
CA PHE A 76 7.45 -5.00 -10.83
C PHE A 76 7.29 -6.24 -9.93
N SER A 77 6.79 -7.34 -10.46
CA SER A 77 6.56 -8.55 -9.67
C SER A 77 7.85 -9.12 -9.10
N GLY A 78 7.78 -9.63 -7.87
CA GLY A 78 8.94 -10.19 -7.17
C GLY A 78 10.02 -9.18 -6.80
N CYS A 79 9.77 -7.88 -6.93
CA CYS A 79 10.74 -6.84 -6.60
C CYS A 79 10.96 -6.69 -5.09
N THR A 80 12.13 -6.19 -4.74
CA THR A 80 12.45 -5.76 -3.37
C THR A 80 12.69 -4.26 -3.34
N PHE A 81 11.90 -3.54 -2.54
CA PHE A 81 12.04 -2.10 -2.32
C PHE A 81 12.45 -1.82 -0.88
N ILE A 82 13.63 -1.23 -0.67
CA ILE A 82 14.15 -0.88 0.65
C ILE A 82 14.51 0.60 0.66
N ASP A 83 14.00 1.34 1.64
CA ASP A 83 14.21 2.78 1.77
C ASP A 83 13.86 3.55 0.48
N CYS A 84 12.75 3.18 -0.19
CA CYS A 84 12.32 3.80 -1.44
C CYS A 84 11.18 4.80 -1.22
N VAL A 85 11.20 5.88 -2.01
CA VAL A 85 10.18 6.92 -2.00
C VAL A 85 9.44 6.95 -3.33
N PHE A 86 8.13 6.75 -3.30
CA PHE A 86 7.21 6.96 -4.42
C PHE A 86 6.41 8.23 -4.15
N LYS A 87 6.61 9.28 -4.95
CA LYS A 87 5.95 10.57 -4.76
C LYS A 87 5.31 11.06 -6.04
N GLY A 88 3.98 11.25 -6.03
CA GLY A 88 3.23 11.75 -7.18
C GLY A 88 3.32 10.88 -8.42
N CYS A 89 3.53 9.57 -8.24
CA CYS A 89 3.63 8.62 -9.34
C CYS A 89 2.26 8.09 -9.77
N ASP A 90 2.08 7.86 -11.07
CA ASP A 90 0.99 7.04 -11.61
C ASP A 90 1.56 5.64 -11.94
N ILE A 91 1.16 4.65 -11.14
CA ILE A 91 1.54 3.25 -11.28
C ILE A 91 0.33 2.37 -11.59
N SER A 92 -0.73 2.97 -12.14
CA SER A 92 -2.00 2.29 -12.40
C SER A 92 -1.83 1.10 -13.34
N ASN A 93 -2.57 0.01 -13.06
CA ASN A 93 -2.56 -1.26 -13.79
C ASN A 93 -1.19 -1.96 -13.85
N SER A 94 -0.22 -1.57 -13.04
CA SER A 94 1.08 -2.25 -12.94
C SER A 94 1.02 -3.42 -11.96
N ASP A 95 1.94 -4.36 -12.09
CA ASP A 95 2.03 -5.53 -11.22
C ASP A 95 3.20 -5.39 -10.22
N PHE A 96 2.89 -5.30 -8.93
CA PHE A 96 3.82 -5.33 -7.80
C PHE A 96 3.61 -6.58 -6.94
N SER A 97 3.03 -7.63 -7.50
CA SER A 97 2.77 -8.88 -6.77
C SER A 97 4.06 -9.52 -6.28
N GLU A 98 3.96 -10.30 -5.20
CA GLU A 98 5.10 -11.06 -4.63
C GLU A 98 6.29 -10.20 -4.22
N SER A 99 6.08 -8.89 -4.02
CA SER A 99 7.15 -7.93 -3.73
C SER A 99 7.34 -7.71 -2.24
N TYR A 100 8.53 -7.25 -1.88
CA TYR A 100 8.90 -6.87 -0.52
C TYR A 100 9.14 -5.38 -0.41
N PHE A 101 8.39 -4.72 0.48
CA PHE A 101 8.54 -3.29 0.77
C PHE A 101 9.00 -3.10 2.21
N LYS A 102 10.14 -2.45 2.41
CA LYS A 102 10.66 -2.13 3.73
C LYS A 102 11.07 -0.67 3.82
N ALA A 103 10.55 0.04 4.81
CA ALA A 103 10.81 1.46 5.02
C ALA A 103 10.55 2.28 3.74
N CYS A 104 9.38 2.08 3.11
CA CYS A 104 8.99 2.78 1.89
C CYS A 104 7.83 3.74 2.16
N SER A 105 7.73 4.77 1.31
CA SER A 105 6.61 5.70 1.35
C SER A 105 5.97 5.88 -0.02
N PHE A 106 4.63 5.90 -0.04
CA PHE A 106 3.81 6.26 -1.19
C PHE A 106 3.08 7.55 -0.84
N THR A 107 3.47 8.67 -1.46
CA THR A 107 2.87 9.98 -1.20
C THR A 107 2.18 10.49 -2.46
N SER A 108 0.89 10.79 -2.36
CA SER A 108 0.07 11.33 -3.46
C SER A 108 0.19 10.52 -4.77
N CYS A 109 0.26 9.19 -4.65
CA CYS A 109 0.37 8.30 -5.80
C CYS A 109 -1.01 7.90 -6.34
N LYS A 110 -1.05 7.56 -7.63
CA LYS A 110 -2.19 6.95 -8.28
C LYS A 110 -1.82 5.51 -8.65
N ALA A 111 -2.57 4.54 -8.11
CA ALA A 111 -2.34 3.11 -8.24
C ALA A 111 -3.66 2.36 -8.52
N VAL A 112 -4.48 2.93 -9.41
CA VAL A 112 -5.80 2.36 -9.74
C VAL A 112 -5.63 1.03 -10.46
N GLY A 113 -6.25 -0.04 -9.93
CA GLY A 113 -6.18 -1.38 -10.51
C GLY A 113 -4.80 -2.04 -10.43
N THR A 114 -3.90 -1.53 -9.60
CA THR A 114 -2.56 -2.09 -9.42
C THR A 114 -2.62 -3.37 -8.59
N ALA A 115 -1.89 -4.41 -9.01
CA ALA A 115 -1.74 -5.63 -8.25
C ALA A 115 -0.60 -5.51 -7.23
N PHE A 116 -0.92 -5.79 -5.96
CA PHE A 116 0.00 -5.80 -4.83
C PHE A 116 -0.11 -7.11 -4.02
N LYS A 117 -0.74 -8.13 -4.57
CA LYS A 117 -1.05 -9.39 -3.90
C LYS A 117 0.20 -10.18 -3.54
N TYR A 118 0.09 -11.04 -2.51
CA TYR A 118 1.18 -11.90 -2.03
C TYR A 118 2.44 -11.15 -1.56
N SER A 119 2.33 -9.85 -1.29
CA SER A 119 3.46 -8.98 -0.95
C SER A 119 3.63 -8.79 0.55
N PHE A 120 4.82 -8.38 0.98
CA PHE A 120 5.09 -8.07 2.37
C PHE A 120 5.49 -6.60 2.55
N TYR A 121 4.72 -5.90 3.37
CA TYR A 121 4.92 -4.50 3.74
C TYR A 121 5.41 -4.40 5.17
N LYS A 122 6.61 -3.84 5.37
CA LYS A 122 7.19 -3.62 6.68
C LYS A 122 7.63 -2.17 6.84
N ASN A 123 7.02 -1.46 7.79
CA ASN A 123 7.32 -0.06 8.02
C ASN A 123 7.08 0.81 6.76
N VAL A 124 5.86 0.77 6.26
CA VAL A 124 5.45 1.45 5.02
C VAL A 124 4.37 2.48 5.31
N SER A 125 4.42 3.62 4.62
CA SER A 125 3.36 4.63 4.67
C SER A 125 2.70 4.85 3.33
N PHE A 126 1.36 5.03 3.37
CA PHE A 126 0.55 5.53 2.26
C PHE A 126 -0.05 6.87 2.71
N ASP A 127 0.26 7.96 2.04
CA ASP A 127 -0.14 9.30 2.42
C ASP A 127 -0.73 10.04 1.22
N GLY A 128 -2.05 10.10 1.16
CA GLY A 128 -2.80 10.63 0.04
C GLY A 128 -2.77 9.76 -1.21
N GLY A 129 -3.57 10.13 -2.20
CA GLY A 129 -3.62 9.45 -3.48
C GLY A 129 -4.76 8.43 -3.59
N SER A 130 -4.82 7.75 -4.74
CA SER A 130 -5.85 6.76 -5.06
C SER A 130 -5.24 5.40 -5.34
N PHE A 131 -5.71 4.43 -4.60
CA PHE A 131 -5.44 3.00 -4.74
C PHE A 131 -6.75 2.24 -5.01
N GLU A 132 -7.69 2.88 -5.69
CA GLU A 132 -8.96 2.28 -6.07
C GLU A 132 -8.74 0.98 -6.87
N LEU A 133 -9.60 -0.03 -6.62
CA LEU A 133 -9.56 -1.31 -7.32
C LEU A 133 -8.21 -2.06 -7.19
N SER A 134 -7.32 -1.63 -6.31
CA SER A 134 -6.04 -2.32 -6.10
C SER A 134 -6.23 -3.66 -5.38
N ASP A 135 -5.33 -4.60 -5.68
CA ASP A 135 -5.39 -5.96 -5.14
C ASP A 135 -4.25 -6.22 -4.16
N PHE A 136 -4.56 -6.32 -2.86
CA PHE A 136 -3.64 -6.65 -1.77
C PHE A 136 -3.84 -8.06 -1.23
N GLN A 137 -4.59 -8.92 -1.90
CA GLN A 137 -4.93 -10.25 -1.38
C GLN A 137 -3.69 -11.05 -0.95
N CYS A 138 -3.85 -11.81 0.12
CA CYS A 138 -2.80 -12.68 0.67
C CYS A 138 -1.51 -11.97 1.08
N SER A 139 -1.55 -10.65 1.28
CA SER A 139 -0.39 -9.86 1.66
C SER A 139 -0.25 -9.74 3.19
N LYS A 140 0.98 -9.39 3.63
CA LYS A 140 1.29 -9.15 5.03
C LYS A 140 1.62 -7.68 5.24
N LEU A 141 0.84 -6.99 6.08
CA LEU A 141 1.03 -5.59 6.42
C LEU A 141 1.48 -5.50 7.88
N GLN A 142 2.75 -5.15 8.10
CA GLN A 142 3.35 -4.99 9.42
C GLN A 142 3.91 -3.59 9.60
N SER A 143 3.43 -2.86 10.60
CA SER A 143 3.79 -1.46 10.87
C SER A 143 3.52 -0.59 9.63
N VAL A 144 2.24 -0.47 9.26
CA VAL A 144 1.79 0.31 8.09
C VAL A 144 0.93 1.47 8.59
N ALA A 145 1.22 2.68 8.11
CA ALA A 145 0.37 3.85 8.33
C ALA A 145 -0.29 4.29 7.04
N VAL A 146 -1.60 4.52 7.10
CA VAL A 146 -2.40 4.98 5.97
C VAL A 146 -3.12 6.27 6.37
N THR A 147 -2.89 7.33 5.61
CA THR A 147 -3.49 8.64 5.88
C THR A 147 -4.08 9.22 4.59
N ASP A 148 -5.28 9.81 4.65
CA ASP A 148 -5.91 10.56 3.57
C ASP A 148 -5.92 9.85 2.20
N THR A 149 -6.03 8.51 2.19
CA THR A 149 -5.85 7.65 1.00
C THR A 149 -7.18 6.98 0.62
N ASP A 150 -7.42 6.86 -0.67
CA ASP A 150 -8.60 6.17 -1.21
C ASP A 150 -8.26 4.73 -1.64
N PHE A 151 -8.83 3.76 -0.94
CA PHE A 151 -8.81 2.32 -1.24
C PHE A 151 -10.20 1.79 -1.63
N SER A 152 -11.05 2.62 -2.24
CA SER A 152 -12.38 2.18 -2.67
C SER A 152 -12.29 0.96 -3.57
N SER A 153 -13.14 -0.04 -3.30
CA SER A 153 -13.20 -1.31 -4.04
C SER A 153 -11.89 -2.11 -4.06
N ALA A 154 -10.94 -1.81 -3.18
CA ALA A 154 -9.70 -2.57 -3.07
C ALA A 154 -9.92 -3.93 -2.39
N LEU A 155 -9.09 -4.91 -2.72
CA LEU A 155 -9.18 -6.27 -2.24
C LEU A 155 -8.12 -6.53 -1.16
N PHE A 156 -8.56 -6.86 0.05
CA PHE A 156 -7.73 -7.19 1.20
C PHE A 156 -8.05 -8.59 1.77
N SER A 157 -8.52 -9.50 0.93
CA SER A 157 -8.87 -10.85 1.39
C SER A 157 -7.63 -11.65 1.81
N SER A 158 -7.77 -12.41 2.90
CA SER A 158 -6.71 -13.29 3.42
C SER A 158 -5.40 -12.58 3.80
N CYS A 159 -5.47 -11.28 4.16
CA CYS A 159 -4.32 -10.52 4.61
C CYS A 159 -3.97 -10.80 6.08
N GLU A 160 -2.68 -10.69 6.41
CA GLU A 160 -2.21 -10.55 7.79
C GLU A 160 -1.94 -9.07 8.08
N ILE A 161 -2.73 -8.45 8.95
CA ILE A 161 -2.58 -7.04 9.31
C ILE A 161 -2.12 -6.95 10.78
N LYS A 162 -0.97 -6.29 11.01
CA LYS A 162 -0.40 -6.08 12.35
C LYS A 162 0.13 -4.65 12.48
N GLN A 163 -0.13 -4.01 13.62
CA GLN A 163 0.39 -2.66 13.89
C GLN A 163 0.11 -1.71 12.72
N THR A 164 -1.16 -1.60 12.32
CA THR A 164 -1.57 -0.73 11.21
C THR A 164 -2.47 0.37 11.75
N GLU A 165 -2.20 1.60 11.33
CA GLU A 165 -2.98 2.80 11.65
C GLU A 165 -3.70 3.30 10.40
N LEU A 166 -4.98 3.61 10.54
CA LEU A 166 -5.82 4.19 9.49
C LEU A 166 -6.30 5.57 9.94
N LYS A 167 -6.15 6.60 9.11
CA LYS A 167 -6.64 7.94 9.38
C LYS A 167 -7.21 8.57 8.12
N ASN A 168 -8.51 8.95 8.16
CA ASN A 168 -9.23 9.55 7.02
C ASN A 168 -9.15 8.71 5.74
N VAL A 169 -9.23 7.38 5.86
CA VAL A 169 -9.10 6.45 4.73
C VAL A 169 -10.47 6.15 4.16
N THR A 170 -10.60 6.14 2.84
CA THR A 170 -11.78 5.65 2.15
C THR A 170 -11.59 4.16 1.82
N LEU A 171 -12.44 3.32 2.41
CA LEU A 171 -12.52 1.87 2.21
C LEU A 171 -13.89 1.46 1.66
N ALA A 172 -14.55 2.38 0.96
CA ALA A 172 -15.88 2.12 0.41
C ALA A 172 -15.85 0.93 -0.54
N ARG A 173 -16.76 -0.04 -0.34
CA ARG A 173 -16.87 -1.28 -1.15
C ARG A 173 -15.60 -2.15 -1.17
N SER A 174 -14.65 -1.93 -0.27
CA SER A 174 -13.48 -2.81 -0.14
C SER A 174 -13.83 -4.17 0.46
N VAL A 175 -13.02 -5.19 0.19
CA VAL A 175 -13.30 -6.59 0.55
C VAL A 175 -12.24 -7.11 1.51
N PHE A 176 -12.66 -7.63 2.69
CA PHE A 176 -11.78 -8.14 3.75
C PHE A 176 -12.06 -9.61 4.12
N PHE A 177 -12.51 -10.43 3.19
CA PHE A 177 -12.75 -11.85 3.47
C PHE A 177 -11.52 -12.54 4.06
N GLY A 178 -11.70 -13.18 5.23
CA GLY A 178 -10.65 -13.93 5.91
C GLY A 178 -9.53 -13.07 6.51
N THR A 179 -9.70 -11.73 6.56
CA THR A 179 -8.73 -10.78 7.12
C THR A 179 -9.19 -10.30 8.48
N LYS A 180 -8.44 -10.60 9.54
CA LYS A 180 -8.76 -10.15 10.89
C LYS A 180 -8.55 -8.65 11.03
N LEU A 181 -9.60 -7.93 11.44
CA LEU A 181 -9.59 -6.48 11.62
C LEU A 181 -9.38 -6.05 13.09
N ALA A 182 -9.05 -7.00 13.96
CA ALA A 182 -8.82 -6.74 15.37
C ALA A 182 -7.74 -5.69 15.59
N GLY A 183 -8.07 -4.65 16.36
CA GLY A 183 -7.15 -3.54 16.67
C GLY A 183 -7.11 -2.41 15.65
N LEU A 184 -7.78 -2.55 14.51
CA LEU A 184 -7.93 -1.44 13.56
C LEU A 184 -9.01 -0.46 14.05
N ASP A 185 -8.73 0.83 13.95
CA ASP A 185 -9.64 1.93 14.26
C ASP A 185 -10.19 2.52 12.95
N PHE A 186 -11.48 2.28 12.69
CA PHE A 186 -12.18 2.77 11.49
C PHE A 186 -12.93 4.08 11.73
N THR A 187 -12.91 4.64 12.95
CA THR A 187 -13.77 5.77 13.34
C THR A 187 -13.59 7.02 12.50
N SER A 188 -12.43 7.20 11.86
CA SER A 188 -12.16 8.30 10.91
C SER A 188 -12.29 7.89 9.45
N CYS A 189 -12.69 6.64 9.16
CA CYS A 189 -12.69 6.08 7.81
C CYS A 189 -14.09 6.04 7.21
N ASN A 190 -14.16 6.13 5.87
CA ASN A 190 -15.38 5.79 5.14
C ASN A 190 -15.37 4.29 4.81
N ILE A 191 -16.29 3.53 5.41
CA ILE A 191 -16.42 2.07 5.23
C ILE A 191 -17.73 1.70 4.52
N GLU A 192 -18.35 2.60 3.77
CA GLU A 192 -19.62 2.34 3.09
C GLU A 192 -19.51 1.15 2.13
N GLY A 193 -20.34 0.13 2.34
CA GLY A 193 -20.34 -1.08 1.51
C GLY A 193 -19.11 -1.97 1.67
N LEU A 194 -18.26 -1.74 2.70
CA LEU A 194 -17.17 -2.67 3.05
C LEU A 194 -17.77 -4.05 3.31
N THR A 195 -17.12 -5.10 2.78
CA THR A 195 -17.60 -6.48 2.88
C THR A 195 -16.63 -7.38 3.64
N VAL A 196 -17.20 -8.25 4.46
CA VAL A 196 -16.55 -9.33 5.20
C VAL A 196 -17.34 -10.63 4.99
N SER A 197 -16.94 -11.75 5.58
CA SER A 197 -17.73 -12.98 5.51
C SER A 197 -19.12 -12.83 6.14
N ASP A 198 -20.05 -13.69 5.75
CA ASP A 198 -21.43 -13.71 6.27
C ASP A 198 -21.49 -13.85 7.79
N THR A 199 -20.47 -14.44 8.40
CA THR A 199 -20.35 -14.58 9.86
C THR A 199 -19.89 -13.31 10.55
N GLY A 200 -19.27 -12.36 9.84
CA GLY A 200 -18.64 -11.16 10.39
C GLY A 200 -17.48 -11.45 11.33
N ALA A 201 -16.88 -12.63 11.28
CA ALA A 201 -15.82 -13.04 12.20
C ALA A 201 -14.59 -12.13 12.13
N GLU A 202 -14.34 -11.53 10.98
CA GLU A 202 -13.27 -10.58 10.73
C GLU A 202 -13.38 -9.31 11.58
N LEU A 203 -14.61 -8.89 11.91
CA LEU A 203 -14.92 -7.64 12.64
C LEU A 203 -14.59 -7.72 14.13
N LYS A 204 -14.31 -8.91 14.68
CA LYS A 204 -14.07 -9.09 16.10
C LYS A 204 -12.85 -8.26 16.55
N GLY A 205 -13.10 -7.28 17.44
CA GLY A 205 -12.06 -6.41 18.00
C GLY A 205 -11.68 -5.21 17.12
N ALA A 206 -12.38 -4.97 16.02
CA ALA A 206 -12.33 -3.71 15.28
C ALA A 206 -12.99 -2.59 16.09
N LYS A 207 -12.45 -1.36 15.99
CA LYS A 207 -13.03 -0.17 16.60
C LYS A 207 -13.80 0.63 15.55
N VAL A 208 -15.06 0.92 15.84
CA VAL A 208 -15.99 1.60 14.95
C VAL A 208 -16.83 2.62 15.74
N ASP A 209 -17.40 3.59 15.05
CA ASP A 209 -18.43 4.47 15.63
C ASP A 209 -19.83 3.83 15.58
N VAL A 210 -20.82 4.54 16.13
CA VAL A 210 -22.20 4.06 16.21
C VAL A 210 -22.84 3.85 14.83
N TRP A 211 -22.56 4.74 13.88
CA TRP A 211 -23.10 4.66 12.53
C TRP A 211 -22.48 3.50 11.74
N GLN A 212 -21.18 3.33 11.88
CA GLN A 212 -20.45 2.20 11.30
C GLN A 212 -20.90 0.87 11.91
N ALA A 213 -21.16 0.83 13.22
CA ALA A 213 -21.73 -0.35 13.87
C ALA A 213 -23.12 -0.71 13.31
N ALA A 214 -23.97 0.31 13.06
CA ALA A 214 -25.27 0.08 12.42
C ALA A 214 -25.14 -0.47 10.99
N MET A 215 -24.15 -0.03 10.23
CA MET A 215 -23.88 -0.57 8.90
C MET A 215 -23.50 -2.06 8.96
N PHE A 216 -22.60 -2.44 9.87
CA PHE A 216 -22.22 -3.84 10.06
C PHE A 216 -23.37 -4.70 10.60
N ALA A 217 -24.22 -4.14 11.46
CA ALA A 217 -25.41 -4.85 11.95
C ALA A 217 -26.36 -5.21 10.79
N LYS A 218 -26.56 -4.31 9.82
CA LYS A 218 -27.36 -4.62 8.60
C LYS A 218 -26.68 -5.70 7.76
N LEU A 219 -25.37 -5.69 7.62
CA LEU A 219 -24.63 -6.74 6.91
C LEU A 219 -24.85 -8.11 7.56
N LEU A 220 -25.01 -8.17 8.88
CA LEU A 220 -25.30 -9.38 9.65
C LEU A 220 -26.81 -9.73 9.67
N GLY A 221 -27.63 -9.04 8.87
CA GLY A 221 -29.05 -9.31 8.72
C GLY A 221 -29.94 -8.69 9.80
N LEU A 222 -29.44 -7.78 10.64
CA LEU A 222 -30.26 -7.07 11.63
C LEU A 222 -31.09 -5.96 10.96
N ILE A 223 -32.32 -5.81 11.41
CA ILE A 223 -33.19 -4.70 11.05
C ILE A 223 -32.97 -3.61 12.11
N ILE A 224 -32.60 -2.42 11.67
CA ILE A 224 -32.41 -1.26 12.54
C ILE A 224 -33.55 -0.28 12.24
N GLU A 225 -34.35 0.02 13.26
CA GLU A 225 -35.46 0.98 13.23
C GLU A 225 -35.00 2.37 13.66
#